data_69e4d44a5b9524e85ab1277289372f55
#
_entry.id   69e4d44a5b9524e85ab1277289372f55
#
_cell.length_a   1.000
_cell.length_b   1.000
_cell.length_c   1.000
_cell.angle_alpha   90.00
_cell.angle_beta   90.00
_cell.angle_gamma   90.00
#
_symmetry.space_group_name_H-M   'P 1'
#
loop_
_entity.id
_entity.type
_entity.pdbx_description
1 polymer ?
#
loop_
_entity_poly.entity_id
_entity_poly.type
_entity_poly.pdbx_seq_one_letter_code
_entity_poly.pdbx_strand_id
1 'polypeptide(L)'
;MTKNTASALPPATASADTSSPHEGGGNGLLWVLVAVAVLFAFLRPRAPLDWLKLIDWQTVGALAGLLAITQGVEKSGVLQSAAQRLLARTTDLRRLALLLVASAAVLSALVTNDVSLFLLVPLTRVLATQAHLPLARLVVLEALAVNAGSALTPIGNPQNLYLWHRSGESFAGFMGMMAPTVGVMLFWLFAAVWLLVPRTAIALKPAADSAPVQPRLLALSGLLFVGFVVALDRHWLAAGLAVVFGAYLLFQRRVLRDVDWALLAIIALMFVDLRQLAELPFIAALMTQWPIAEGWRAYLAAIVSSQFISNVPATILLDRYVHDLPALAAGVSVGGFGCVLGSLANLIALRLAKLPHGLREFHRLSVPFLLVCAASALLLRLG
;
A
#
# COMPACT_ATOMS: atom_id res chain seq x y z
N MET A 1 -26.01 67.47 4.88
CA MET A 1 -25.80 66.99 3.51
C MET A 1 -24.35 66.56 3.37
N THR A 2 -24.06 65.30 3.49
CA THR A 2 -22.84 64.66 2.95
C THR A 2 -23.13 63.13 2.86
N LYS A 3 -23.23 62.67 1.64
CA LYS A 3 -23.48 61.26 1.27
C LYS A 3 -22.21 60.44 1.45
N ASN A 4 -22.28 59.42 2.27
CA ASN A 4 -21.26 58.37 2.33
C ASN A 4 -21.63 57.25 1.31
N THR A 5 -20.89 57.15 0.23
CA THR A 5 -20.95 56.06 -0.73
C THR A 5 -20.04 54.95 -0.24
N ALA A 6 -20.62 53.88 0.29
CA ALA A 6 -19.90 52.61 0.55
C ALA A 6 -19.69 51.89 -0.77
N SER A 7 -18.44 51.76 -1.15
CA SER A 7 -18.00 50.92 -2.28
C SER A 7 -18.10 49.45 -1.90
N ALA A 8 -18.99 48.70 -2.58
CA ALA A 8 -19.09 47.28 -2.47
C ALA A 8 -17.95 46.61 -3.22
N LEU A 9 -17.12 45.79 -2.54
CA LEU A 9 -16.18 44.87 -3.14
C LEU A 9 -16.92 43.71 -3.81
N PRO A 10 -16.51 43.29 -5.02
CA PRO A 10 -17.12 42.12 -5.67
C PRO A 10 -16.76 40.82 -4.92
N PRO A 11 -17.62 39.80 -4.96
CA PRO A 11 -17.35 38.53 -4.31
C PRO A 11 -16.19 37.82 -5.00
N ALA A 12 -15.21 37.38 -4.21
CA ALA A 12 -14.11 36.56 -4.66
C ALA A 12 -14.69 35.21 -5.15
N THR A 13 -14.67 35.00 -6.43
CA THR A 13 -14.89 33.68 -7.05
C THR A 13 -13.72 32.80 -6.69
N ALA A 14 -13.88 31.98 -5.62
CA ALA A 14 -13.00 30.88 -5.34
C ALA A 14 -13.21 29.81 -6.45
N SER A 15 -12.39 29.86 -7.46
CA SER A 15 -12.21 28.73 -8.36
C SER A 15 -11.64 27.57 -7.52
N ALA A 16 -12.50 26.60 -7.23
CA ALA A 16 -12.08 25.33 -6.65
C ALA A 16 -11.18 24.65 -7.70
N ASP A 17 -9.88 24.70 -7.42
CA ASP A 17 -8.86 23.98 -8.18
C ASP A 17 -9.06 22.48 -7.90
N THR A 18 -9.85 21.82 -8.76
CA THR A 18 -10.09 20.36 -8.73
C THR A 18 -8.99 19.62 -9.49
N SER A 19 -7.74 20.00 -9.28
CA SER A 19 -6.63 19.14 -9.69
C SER A 19 -6.54 17.95 -8.73
N SER A 20 -6.86 16.77 -9.25
CA SER A 20 -6.75 15.51 -8.52
C SER A 20 -5.30 15.29 -8.02
N PRO A 21 -5.09 14.77 -6.79
CA PRO A 21 -3.75 14.58 -6.22
C PRO A 21 -2.87 13.55 -6.95
N HIS A 22 -3.38 12.91 -7.99
CA HIS A 22 -2.74 11.81 -8.69
C HIS A 22 -1.64 12.21 -9.69
N GLU A 23 -1.55 13.48 -10.11
CA GLU A 23 -0.75 13.82 -11.30
C GLU A 23 0.74 14.08 -11.07
N GLY A 24 1.21 14.31 -9.85
CA GLY A 24 2.58 14.83 -9.68
C GLY A 24 3.68 13.82 -9.36
N GLY A 25 3.39 12.66 -8.82
CA GLY A 25 4.41 11.71 -8.34
C GLY A 25 4.44 10.38 -9.09
N GLY A 26 3.27 9.88 -9.52
CA GLY A 26 3.17 8.62 -10.26
C GLY A 26 3.75 8.73 -11.66
N ASN A 27 3.53 9.86 -12.33
CA ASN A 27 4.02 10.07 -13.68
C ASN A 27 5.56 10.12 -13.76
N GLY A 28 6.25 10.66 -12.75
CA GLY A 28 7.71 10.70 -12.71
C GLY A 28 8.33 9.29 -12.66
N LEU A 29 7.83 8.42 -11.79
CA LEU A 29 8.30 7.04 -11.69
C LEU A 29 8.02 6.25 -12.97
N LEU A 30 6.82 6.41 -13.55
CA LEU A 30 6.45 5.76 -14.81
C LEU A 30 7.45 6.12 -15.92
N TRP A 31 7.77 7.40 -16.08
CA TRP A 31 8.71 7.84 -17.11
C TRP A 31 10.14 7.36 -16.86
N VAL A 32 10.58 7.27 -15.61
CA VAL A 32 11.89 6.67 -15.26
C VAL A 32 11.93 5.20 -15.68
N LEU A 33 10.90 4.41 -15.36
CA LEU A 33 10.81 3.00 -15.76
C LEU A 33 10.75 2.85 -17.29
N VAL A 34 9.98 3.68 -17.98
CA VAL A 34 9.97 3.70 -19.46
C VAL A 34 11.37 3.97 -20.01
N ALA A 35 12.09 4.95 -19.46
CA ALA A 35 13.45 5.26 -19.91
C ALA A 35 14.42 4.09 -19.66
N VAL A 36 14.29 3.39 -18.53
CA VAL A 36 15.09 2.20 -18.19
C VAL A 36 14.75 1.05 -19.17
N ALA A 37 13.46 0.79 -19.43
CA ALA A 37 13.03 -0.21 -20.40
C ALA A 37 13.58 0.06 -21.80
N VAL A 38 13.52 1.34 -22.25
CA VAL A 38 14.09 1.76 -23.54
C VAL A 38 15.62 1.56 -23.55
N LEU A 39 16.31 1.91 -22.48
CA LEU A 39 17.76 1.67 -22.35
C LEU A 39 18.08 0.17 -22.50
N PHE A 40 17.33 -0.70 -21.83
CA PHE A 40 17.50 -2.14 -21.96
C PHE A 40 17.17 -2.65 -23.37
N ALA A 41 16.22 -2.03 -24.08
CA ALA A 41 15.92 -2.37 -25.47
C ALA A 41 17.12 -2.13 -26.40
N PHE A 42 17.90 -1.08 -26.14
CA PHE A 42 19.15 -0.83 -26.88
C PHE A 42 20.32 -1.72 -26.44
N LEU A 43 20.47 -1.96 -25.14
CA LEU A 43 21.59 -2.74 -24.61
C LEU A 43 21.42 -4.25 -24.84
N ARG A 44 20.17 -4.72 -24.85
CA ARG A 44 19.81 -6.14 -24.99
C ARG A 44 18.58 -6.28 -25.87
N PRO A 45 18.71 -6.10 -27.20
CA PRO A 45 17.60 -6.21 -28.13
C PRO A 45 16.97 -7.60 -28.04
N ARG A 46 15.63 -7.62 -27.86
CA ARG A 46 14.79 -8.83 -27.81
C ARG A 46 13.64 -8.69 -28.77
N ALA A 47 13.08 -9.82 -29.21
CA ALA A 47 11.84 -9.79 -29.97
C ALA A 47 10.68 -9.20 -29.13
N PRO A 48 9.73 -8.46 -29.70
CA PRO A 48 8.62 -7.83 -28.96
C PRO A 48 7.85 -8.81 -28.08
N LEU A 49 7.64 -10.04 -28.53
CA LEU A 49 6.96 -11.07 -27.75
C LEU A 49 7.74 -11.52 -26.50
N ASP A 50 9.07 -11.44 -26.52
CA ASP A 50 9.88 -11.82 -25.36
C ASP A 50 9.82 -10.76 -24.25
N TRP A 51 9.59 -9.50 -24.60
CA TRP A 51 9.32 -8.47 -23.62
C TRP A 51 8.02 -8.74 -22.84
N LEU A 52 6.97 -9.19 -23.53
CA LEU A 52 5.69 -9.52 -22.89
C LEU A 52 5.81 -10.73 -21.94
N LYS A 53 6.76 -11.64 -22.17
CA LYS A 53 7.06 -12.77 -21.29
C LYS A 53 7.74 -12.37 -19.99
N LEU A 54 8.36 -11.18 -19.95
CA LEU A 54 8.95 -10.65 -18.73
C LEU A 54 7.90 -10.19 -17.72
N ILE A 55 6.69 -9.87 -18.17
CA ILE A 55 5.59 -9.42 -17.31
C ILE A 55 4.92 -10.63 -16.66
N ASP A 56 4.67 -10.54 -15.36
CA ASP A 56 3.80 -11.48 -14.67
C ASP A 56 2.34 -11.06 -14.83
N TRP A 57 1.69 -11.61 -15.88
CA TRP A 57 0.30 -11.30 -16.21
C TRP A 57 -0.70 -11.77 -15.16
N GLN A 58 -0.34 -12.78 -14.36
CA GLN A 58 -1.16 -13.25 -13.24
C GLN A 58 -1.26 -12.15 -12.17
N THR A 59 -0.12 -11.62 -11.78
CA THR A 59 -0.06 -10.52 -10.80
C THR A 59 -0.70 -9.24 -11.33
N VAL A 60 -0.35 -8.80 -12.53
CA VAL A 60 -0.89 -7.55 -13.11
C VAL A 60 -2.40 -7.65 -13.34
N GLY A 61 -2.90 -8.79 -13.83
CA GLY A 61 -4.34 -9.02 -14.01
C GLY A 61 -5.08 -9.08 -12.68
N ALA A 62 -4.53 -9.79 -11.69
CA ALA A 62 -5.15 -9.85 -10.37
C ALA A 62 -5.23 -8.45 -9.72
N LEU A 63 -4.15 -7.64 -9.82
CA LEU A 63 -4.17 -6.25 -9.38
C LEU A 63 -5.23 -5.41 -10.11
N ALA A 64 -5.37 -5.58 -11.43
CA ALA A 64 -6.37 -4.84 -12.20
C ALA A 64 -7.79 -5.11 -11.70
N GLY A 65 -8.12 -6.38 -11.44
CA GLY A 65 -9.42 -6.76 -10.87
C GLY A 65 -9.64 -6.21 -9.46
N LEU A 66 -8.63 -6.33 -8.58
CA LEU A 66 -8.69 -5.82 -7.21
C LEU A 66 -8.81 -4.29 -7.16
N LEU A 67 -8.04 -3.55 -7.98
CA LEU A 67 -8.14 -2.10 -8.07
C LEU A 67 -9.53 -1.65 -8.54
N ALA A 68 -10.11 -2.32 -9.53
CA ALA A 68 -11.47 -2.01 -9.98
C ALA A 68 -12.50 -2.24 -8.85
N ILE A 69 -12.42 -3.35 -8.13
CA ILE A 69 -13.31 -3.67 -7.01
C ILE A 69 -13.12 -2.64 -5.89
N THR A 70 -11.89 -2.31 -5.55
CA THR A 70 -11.55 -1.33 -4.52
C THR A 70 -12.11 0.06 -4.84
N GLN A 71 -12.02 0.50 -6.10
CA GLN A 71 -12.66 1.73 -6.54
C GLN A 71 -14.20 1.70 -6.36
N GLY A 72 -14.82 0.55 -6.57
CA GLY A 72 -16.25 0.36 -6.29
C GLY A 72 -16.58 0.49 -4.81
N VAL A 73 -15.78 -0.10 -3.93
CA VAL A 73 -15.93 0.01 -2.46
C VAL A 73 -15.71 1.46 -2.01
N GLU A 74 -14.69 2.15 -2.48
CA GLU A 74 -14.40 3.54 -2.16
C GLU A 74 -15.56 4.46 -2.56
N LYS A 75 -16.04 4.36 -3.80
CA LYS A 75 -17.17 5.14 -4.31
C LYS A 75 -18.49 4.85 -3.61
N SER A 76 -18.62 3.70 -2.95
CA SER A 76 -19.80 3.40 -2.15
C SER A 76 -19.95 4.28 -0.90
N GLY A 77 -18.88 4.99 -0.47
CA GLY A 77 -18.87 5.84 0.72
C GLY A 77 -18.82 5.06 2.05
N VAL A 78 -18.77 3.72 2.01
CA VAL A 78 -18.77 2.90 3.23
C VAL A 78 -17.53 3.12 4.09
N LEU A 79 -16.37 3.34 3.45
CA LEU A 79 -15.12 3.50 4.16
C LEU A 79 -15.12 4.80 4.98
N GLN A 80 -15.59 5.92 4.42
CA GLN A 80 -15.76 7.19 5.14
C GLN A 80 -16.72 7.05 6.31
N SER A 81 -17.85 6.41 6.08
CA SER A 81 -18.86 6.18 7.11
C SER A 81 -18.34 5.31 8.26
N ALA A 82 -17.61 4.22 7.93
CA ALA A 82 -17.01 3.34 8.94
C ALA A 82 -15.95 4.07 9.77
N ALA A 83 -15.07 4.83 9.13
CA ALA A 83 -14.01 5.59 9.79
C ALA A 83 -14.60 6.65 10.74
N GLN A 84 -15.60 7.42 10.30
CA GLN A 84 -16.24 8.43 11.14
C GLN A 84 -16.95 7.82 12.36
N ARG A 85 -17.65 6.69 12.20
CA ARG A 85 -18.30 5.98 13.31
C ARG A 85 -17.28 5.49 14.34
N LEU A 86 -16.11 5.01 13.86
CA LEU A 86 -15.05 4.54 14.73
C LEU A 86 -14.48 5.68 15.59
N LEU A 87 -14.30 6.86 14.98
CA LEU A 87 -13.74 8.03 15.62
C LEU A 87 -14.69 8.71 16.60
N ALA A 88 -15.99 8.71 16.31
CA ALA A 88 -17.01 9.26 17.23
C ALA A 88 -17.06 8.56 18.60
N ARG A 89 -16.44 7.40 18.74
CA ARG A 89 -16.40 6.60 19.97
C ARG A 89 -15.17 6.82 20.84
N THR A 90 -14.25 7.73 20.48
CA THR A 90 -12.98 7.91 21.17
C THR A 90 -12.90 9.21 21.96
N THR A 91 -12.39 9.14 23.19
CA THR A 91 -12.26 10.27 24.12
C THR A 91 -10.83 10.61 24.49
N ASP A 92 -9.86 9.74 24.16
CA ASP A 92 -8.44 9.97 24.46
C ASP A 92 -7.53 9.66 23.27
N LEU A 93 -6.36 10.32 23.23
CA LEU A 93 -5.41 10.26 22.13
C LEU A 93 -4.86 8.84 21.91
N ARG A 94 -4.57 8.09 22.99
CA ARG A 94 -4.04 6.73 22.86
C ARG A 94 -5.08 5.78 22.28
N ARG A 95 -6.34 5.88 22.73
CA ARG A 95 -7.44 5.09 22.15
C ARG A 95 -7.65 5.42 20.69
N LEU A 96 -7.61 6.72 20.34
CA LEU A 96 -7.71 7.15 18.94
C LEU A 96 -6.57 6.56 18.10
N ALA A 97 -5.32 6.65 18.57
CA ALA A 97 -4.16 6.09 17.87
C ALA A 97 -4.27 4.57 17.70
N LEU A 98 -4.72 3.83 18.74
CA LEU A 98 -4.96 2.38 18.66
C LEU A 98 -6.03 2.06 17.61
N LEU A 99 -7.12 2.82 17.56
CA LEU A 99 -8.19 2.63 16.59
C LEU A 99 -7.75 2.94 15.16
N LEU A 100 -7.00 4.04 14.96
CA LEU A 100 -6.44 4.38 13.65
C LEU A 100 -5.47 3.29 13.15
N VAL A 101 -4.55 2.86 14.02
CA VAL A 101 -3.58 1.80 13.71
C VAL A 101 -4.27 0.46 13.43
N ALA A 102 -5.25 0.06 14.27
CA ALA A 102 -6.02 -1.16 14.04
C ALA A 102 -6.83 -1.09 12.75
N SER A 103 -7.48 0.06 12.48
CA SER A 103 -8.22 0.28 11.23
C SER A 103 -7.29 0.23 10.02
N ALA A 104 -6.11 0.83 10.11
CA ALA A 104 -5.12 0.83 9.04
C ALA A 104 -4.62 -0.60 8.74
N ALA A 105 -4.31 -1.37 9.77
CA ALA A 105 -3.90 -2.76 9.62
C ALA A 105 -5.01 -3.64 9.03
N VAL A 106 -6.24 -3.54 9.53
CA VAL A 106 -7.36 -4.33 9.03
C VAL A 106 -7.74 -3.94 7.61
N LEU A 107 -7.86 -2.64 7.31
CA LEU A 107 -8.21 -2.19 5.96
C LEU A 107 -7.15 -2.62 4.95
N SER A 108 -5.85 -2.46 5.26
CA SER A 108 -4.78 -2.83 4.35
C SER A 108 -4.67 -4.33 4.10
N ALA A 109 -5.13 -5.16 5.03
CA ALA A 109 -5.25 -6.60 4.82
C ALA A 109 -6.45 -6.97 3.92
N LEU A 110 -7.50 -6.16 3.92
CA LEU A 110 -8.75 -6.46 3.20
C LEU A 110 -8.83 -5.81 1.81
N VAL A 111 -8.20 -4.65 1.63
CA VAL A 111 -8.26 -3.93 0.33
C VAL A 111 -6.88 -3.85 -0.29
N THR A 112 -6.15 -2.77 -0.08
CA THR A 112 -4.72 -2.64 -0.41
C THR A 112 -4.09 -1.60 0.53
N ASN A 113 -2.76 -1.62 0.61
CA ASN A 113 -2.00 -0.64 1.39
C ASN A 113 -2.30 0.81 0.94
N ASP A 114 -2.31 1.08 -0.36
CA ASP A 114 -2.48 2.43 -0.91
C ASP A 114 -3.87 2.99 -0.61
N VAL A 115 -4.92 2.22 -0.85
CA VAL A 115 -6.31 2.63 -0.58
C VAL A 115 -6.53 2.92 0.89
N SER A 116 -5.96 2.12 1.78
CA SER A 116 -6.05 2.34 3.21
C SER A 116 -5.45 3.69 3.62
N LEU A 117 -4.32 4.08 3.02
CA LEU A 117 -3.67 5.37 3.26
C LEU A 117 -4.46 6.54 2.67
N PHE A 118 -4.98 6.40 1.45
CA PHE A 118 -5.81 7.43 0.81
C PHE A 118 -7.07 7.74 1.61
N LEU A 119 -7.56 6.79 2.37
CA LEU A 119 -8.70 6.98 3.24
C LEU A 119 -8.30 7.56 4.61
N LEU A 120 -7.36 6.92 5.30
CA LEU A 120 -7.10 7.20 6.72
C LEU A 120 -6.26 8.46 6.92
N VAL A 121 -5.24 8.70 6.10
CA VAL A 121 -4.35 9.85 6.29
C VAL A 121 -5.07 11.19 6.13
N PRO A 122 -5.91 11.45 5.10
CA PRO A 122 -6.71 12.67 5.02
C PRO A 122 -7.64 12.83 6.23
N LEU A 123 -8.26 11.74 6.69
CA LEU A 123 -9.11 11.75 7.87
C LEU A 123 -8.33 12.13 9.12
N THR A 124 -7.17 11.52 9.35
CA THR A 124 -6.27 11.85 10.47
C THR A 124 -5.80 13.31 10.42
N ARG A 125 -5.58 13.88 9.22
CA ARG A 125 -5.30 15.31 9.07
C ARG A 125 -6.45 16.19 9.55
N VAL A 126 -7.68 15.89 9.14
CA VAL A 126 -8.86 16.65 9.58
C VAL A 126 -9.00 16.58 11.09
N LEU A 127 -8.85 15.41 11.69
CA LEU A 127 -8.90 15.21 13.13
C LEU A 127 -7.80 15.96 13.86
N ALA A 128 -6.58 15.91 13.34
CA ALA A 128 -5.43 16.60 13.92
C ALA A 128 -5.59 18.11 13.93
N THR A 129 -6.22 18.69 12.89
CA THR A 129 -6.53 20.13 12.83
C THR A 129 -7.61 20.52 13.85
N GLN A 130 -8.63 19.67 14.02
CA GLN A 130 -9.74 19.95 14.93
C GLN A 130 -9.37 19.81 16.42
N ALA A 131 -8.47 18.88 16.75
CA ALA A 131 -8.14 18.51 18.13
C ALA A 131 -6.66 18.74 18.50
N HIS A 132 -5.87 19.46 17.67
CA HIS A 132 -4.45 19.73 17.88
C HIS A 132 -3.60 18.49 18.17
N LEU A 133 -3.85 17.40 17.40
CA LEU A 133 -3.18 16.11 17.60
C LEU A 133 -1.78 16.09 16.96
N PRO A 134 -0.87 15.22 17.41
CA PRO A 134 0.47 15.04 16.84
C PRO A 134 0.40 14.32 15.48
N LEU A 135 -0.01 15.04 14.42
CA LEU A 135 -0.27 14.52 13.09
C LEU A 135 0.87 13.64 12.56
N ALA A 136 2.12 14.13 12.65
CA ALA A 136 3.27 13.39 12.11
C ALA A 136 3.41 12.00 12.74
N ARG A 137 3.27 11.90 14.06
CA ARG A 137 3.34 10.62 14.77
C ARG A 137 2.22 9.67 14.40
N LEU A 138 0.98 10.18 14.33
CA LEU A 138 -0.18 9.36 13.96
C LEU A 138 -0.04 8.81 12.55
N VAL A 139 0.34 9.65 11.59
CA VAL A 139 0.53 9.22 10.19
C VAL A 139 1.67 8.23 10.04
N VAL A 140 2.77 8.38 10.76
CA VAL A 140 3.86 7.38 10.75
C VAL A 140 3.36 6.04 11.29
N LEU A 141 2.62 6.04 12.41
CA LEU A 141 2.05 4.81 12.97
C LEU A 141 1.04 4.16 12.02
N GLU A 142 0.23 4.95 11.29
CA GLU A 142 -0.66 4.45 10.24
C GLU A 142 0.11 3.83 9.07
N ALA A 143 1.20 4.44 8.62
CA ALA A 143 2.04 3.90 7.55
C ALA A 143 2.67 2.55 7.97
N LEU A 144 3.17 2.44 9.21
CA LEU A 144 3.65 1.17 9.76
C LEU A 144 2.53 0.15 9.86
N ALA A 145 1.33 0.56 10.30
CA ALA A 145 0.17 -0.30 10.41
C ALA A 145 -0.28 -0.87 9.06
N VAL A 146 -0.30 -0.04 8.03
CA VAL A 146 -0.65 -0.44 6.67
C VAL A 146 0.34 -1.45 6.11
N ASN A 147 1.65 -1.23 6.28
CA ASN A 147 2.66 -2.19 5.86
C ASN A 147 2.54 -3.52 6.64
N ALA A 148 2.29 -3.47 7.95
CA ALA A 148 2.13 -4.68 8.77
C ALA A 148 0.86 -5.45 8.40
N GLY A 149 -0.28 -4.76 8.27
CA GLY A 149 -1.57 -5.39 7.97
C GLY A 149 -1.64 -5.96 6.57
N SER A 150 -1.17 -5.22 5.57
CA SER A 150 -1.16 -5.67 4.17
C SER A 150 -0.27 -6.89 3.94
N ALA A 151 0.70 -7.14 4.82
CA ALA A 151 1.56 -8.32 4.74
C ALA A 151 0.82 -9.62 5.06
N LEU A 152 -0.35 -9.58 5.71
CA LEU A 152 -1.08 -10.79 6.13
C LEU A 152 -1.71 -11.52 4.95
N THR A 153 -2.26 -10.81 3.99
CA THR A 153 -3.04 -11.40 2.89
C THR A 153 -2.32 -11.30 1.55
N PRO A 154 -2.59 -12.22 0.64
CA PRO A 154 -2.06 -12.13 -0.73
C PRO A 154 -2.41 -10.83 -1.44
N ILE A 155 -3.61 -10.29 -1.18
CA ILE A 155 -4.17 -9.14 -1.88
C ILE A 155 -3.83 -7.78 -1.24
N GLY A 156 -3.19 -7.79 -0.06
CA GLY A 156 -2.89 -6.57 0.69
C GLY A 156 -1.87 -5.66 0.00
N ASN A 157 -0.96 -6.22 -0.80
CA ASN A 157 0.04 -5.46 -1.55
C ASN A 157 0.55 -6.23 -2.77
N PRO A 158 1.16 -5.54 -3.78
CA PRO A 158 1.60 -6.16 -5.03
C PRO A 158 2.63 -7.28 -4.85
N GLN A 159 3.59 -7.13 -3.93
CA GLN A 159 4.62 -8.13 -3.71
C GLN A 159 4.05 -9.43 -3.13
N ASN A 160 3.07 -9.34 -2.22
CA ASN A 160 2.42 -10.53 -1.68
C ASN A 160 1.63 -11.27 -2.74
N LEU A 161 0.92 -10.53 -3.60
CA LEU A 161 0.17 -11.11 -4.70
C LEU A 161 1.10 -11.88 -5.65
N TYR A 162 2.25 -11.32 -5.98
CA TYR A 162 3.28 -11.97 -6.78
C TYR A 162 3.80 -13.24 -6.10
N LEU A 163 4.20 -13.15 -4.82
CA LEU A 163 4.73 -14.28 -4.06
C LEU A 163 3.69 -15.36 -3.83
N TRP A 164 2.43 -15.00 -3.65
CA TRP A 164 1.32 -15.96 -3.54
C TRP A 164 1.18 -16.79 -4.81
N HIS A 165 1.15 -16.16 -6.00
CA HIS A 165 1.11 -16.87 -7.27
C HIS A 165 2.33 -17.78 -7.46
N ARG A 166 3.50 -17.33 -7.01
CA ARG A 166 4.75 -18.10 -7.09
C ARG A 166 4.79 -19.29 -6.12
N SER A 167 4.17 -19.16 -4.94
CA SER A 167 4.19 -20.22 -3.91
C SER A 167 3.29 -21.40 -4.25
N GLY A 168 2.25 -21.20 -5.07
CA GLY A 168 1.22 -22.20 -5.30
C GLY A 168 0.31 -22.50 -4.09
N GLU A 169 0.46 -21.73 -3.01
CA GLU A 169 -0.33 -21.87 -1.80
C GLU A 169 -1.78 -21.40 -2.01
N SER A 170 -2.71 -21.96 -1.24
CA SER A 170 -4.04 -21.41 -1.14
C SER A 170 -4.02 -20.05 -0.45
N PHE A 171 -5.09 -19.27 -0.57
CA PHE A 171 -5.23 -17.98 0.12
C PHE A 171 -5.00 -18.11 1.63
N ALA A 172 -5.62 -19.10 2.25
CA ALA A 172 -5.46 -19.40 3.68
C ALA A 172 -4.05 -19.91 4.01
N GLY A 173 -3.44 -20.72 3.13
CA GLY A 173 -2.07 -21.19 3.27
C GLY A 173 -1.06 -20.04 3.33
N PHE A 174 -1.18 -19.09 2.40
CA PHE A 174 -0.36 -17.88 2.41
C PHE A 174 -0.53 -17.05 3.70
N MET A 175 -1.79 -16.87 4.13
CA MET A 175 -2.05 -16.17 5.41
C MET A 175 -1.41 -16.90 6.60
N GLY A 176 -1.50 -18.22 6.64
CA GLY A 176 -0.85 -19.05 7.66
C GLY A 176 0.67 -18.89 7.67
N MET A 177 1.28 -18.86 6.49
CA MET A 177 2.72 -18.63 6.31
C MET A 177 3.16 -17.25 6.82
N MET A 178 2.35 -16.21 6.59
CA MET A 178 2.68 -14.83 6.97
C MET A 178 2.30 -14.48 8.41
N ALA A 179 1.33 -15.18 9.00
CA ALA A 179 0.76 -14.87 10.31
C ALA A 179 1.81 -14.70 11.44
N PRO A 180 2.85 -15.54 11.58
CA PRO A 180 3.86 -15.35 12.63
C PRO A 180 4.61 -14.02 12.47
N THR A 181 5.05 -13.69 11.26
CA THR A 181 5.76 -12.44 10.97
C THR A 181 4.87 -11.22 11.21
N VAL A 182 3.63 -11.27 10.73
CA VAL A 182 2.64 -10.20 10.93
C VAL A 182 2.28 -10.05 12.41
N GLY A 183 2.15 -11.16 13.14
CA GLY A 183 1.94 -11.16 14.60
C GLY A 183 3.02 -10.38 15.34
N VAL A 184 4.30 -10.60 14.99
CA VAL A 184 5.44 -9.83 15.54
C VAL A 184 5.33 -8.35 15.19
N MET A 185 5.05 -8.01 13.91
CA MET A 185 4.93 -6.63 13.47
C MET A 185 3.80 -5.90 14.21
N LEU A 186 2.62 -6.51 14.30
CA LEU A 186 1.47 -5.94 15.00
C LEU A 186 1.71 -5.84 16.51
N PHE A 187 2.32 -6.85 17.14
CA PHE A 187 2.67 -6.80 18.55
C PHE A 187 3.54 -5.57 18.86
N TRP A 188 4.64 -5.39 18.14
CA TRP A 188 5.52 -4.25 18.36
C TRP A 188 4.87 -2.92 17.98
N LEU A 189 3.98 -2.91 16.99
CA LEU A 189 3.24 -1.71 16.61
C LEU A 189 2.29 -1.27 17.72
N PHE A 190 1.50 -2.18 18.29
CA PHE A 190 0.62 -1.86 19.40
C PHE A 190 1.41 -1.50 20.66
N ALA A 191 2.55 -2.15 20.92
CA ALA A 191 3.47 -1.77 21.98
C ALA A 191 4.02 -0.35 21.76
N ALA A 192 4.42 0.00 20.53
CA ALA A 192 4.88 1.34 20.21
C ALA A 192 3.79 2.40 20.45
N VAL A 193 2.55 2.15 20.03
CA VAL A 193 1.42 3.05 20.34
C VAL A 193 1.23 3.21 21.84
N TRP A 194 1.27 2.11 22.57
CA TRP A 194 1.09 2.12 24.03
C TRP A 194 2.17 2.91 24.74
N LEU A 195 3.42 2.78 24.32
CA LEU A 195 4.58 3.42 24.94
C LEU A 195 4.75 4.88 24.50
N LEU A 196 4.49 5.21 23.22
CA LEU A 196 4.83 6.50 22.64
C LEU A 196 3.66 7.49 22.61
N VAL A 197 2.42 7.02 22.74
CA VAL A 197 1.25 7.89 22.69
C VAL A 197 0.67 8.07 24.09
N PRO A 198 0.65 9.30 24.65
CA PRO A 198 0.13 9.57 26.00
C PRO A 198 -1.39 9.41 26.05
N ARG A 199 -1.92 9.17 27.26
CA ARG A 199 -3.35 9.24 27.57
C ARG A 199 -3.75 10.68 27.87
N THR A 200 -4.03 11.45 26.82
CA THR A 200 -4.57 12.81 26.94
C THR A 200 -5.99 12.84 26.42
N ALA A 201 -6.89 13.49 27.18
CA ALA A 201 -8.27 13.66 26.73
C ALA A 201 -8.32 14.53 25.48
N ILE A 202 -9.13 14.13 24.51
CA ILE A 202 -9.40 14.88 23.28
C ILE A 202 -10.89 15.15 23.16
N ALA A 203 -11.24 16.40 22.85
CA ALA A 203 -12.61 16.77 22.51
C ALA A 203 -12.71 16.77 20.98
N LEU A 204 -13.30 15.71 20.42
CA LEU A 204 -13.63 15.67 18.99
C LEU A 204 -15.00 16.30 18.77
N LYS A 205 -15.08 17.32 17.94
CA LYS A 205 -16.36 17.80 17.44
C LYS A 205 -16.91 16.74 16.47
N PRO A 206 -18.19 16.38 16.56
CA PRO A 206 -18.83 15.51 15.59
C PRO A 206 -18.55 16.04 14.18
N ALA A 207 -18.05 15.21 13.29
CA ALA A 207 -17.87 15.59 11.90
C ALA A 207 -19.26 15.87 11.28
N ALA A 208 -19.38 16.98 10.57
CA ALA A 208 -20.55 17.27 9.78
C ALA A 208 -20.76 16.18 8.73
N ASP A 209 -22.01 15.80 8.55
CA ASP A 209 -22.60 14.87 7.58
C ASP A 209 -21.66 13.94 6.80
N SER A 210 -21.75 12.66 7.13
CA SER A 210 -21.14 11.59 6.33
C SER A 210 -21.79 11.54 4.95
N ALA A 211 -20.98 11.42 3.91
CA ALA A 211 -21.52 11.14 2.58
C ALA A 211 -22.41 9.88 2.63
N PRO A 212 -23.60 9.91 1.98
CA PRO A 212 -24.53 8.78 2.03
C PRO A 212 -23.89 7.53 1.41
N VAL A 213 -23.94 6.42 2.14
CA VAL A 213 -23.50 5.13 1.63
C VAL A 213 -24.41 4.68 0.48
N GLN A 214 -23.82 4.24 -0.65
CA GLN A 214 -24.53 3.64 -1.77
C GLN A 214 -24.63 2.11 -1.60
N PRO A 215 -25.72 1.58 -1.01
CA PRO A 215 -25.77 0.17 -0.60
C PRO A 215 -25.71 -0.80 -1.77
N ARG A 216 -26.26 -0.42 -2.93
CA ARG A 216 -26.24 -1.27 -4.14
C ARG A 216 -24.83 -1.42 -4.71
N LEU A 217 -24.06 -0.32 -4.75
CA LEU A 217 -22.68 -0.37 -5.22
C LEU A 217 -21.79 -1.13 -4.23
N LEU A 218 -22.01 -0.94 -2.93
CA LEU A 218 -21.29 -1.67 -1.89
C LEU A 218 -21.55 -3.18 -1.99
N ALA A 219 -22.83 -3.59 -2.12
CA ALA A 219 -23.20 -5.00 -2.24
C ALA A 219 -22.61 -5.64 -3.50
N LEU A 220 -22.68 -4.93 -4.65
CA LEU A 220 -22.05 -5.38 -5.90
C LEU A 220 -20.54 -5.57 -5.72
N SER A 221 -19.84 -4.55 -5.20
CA SER A 221 -18.39 -4.59 -5.01
C SER A 221 -17.98 -5.68 -4.01
N GLY A 222 -18.74 -5.86 -2.93
CA GLY A 222 -18.49 -6.93 -1.95
C GLY A 222 -18.67 -8.32 -2.55
N LEU A 223 -19.72 -8.55 -3.34
CA LEU A 223 -19.94 -9.82 -4.05
C LEU A 223 -18.82 -10.10 -5.06
N LEU A 224 -18.46 -9.08 -5.86
CA LEU A 224 -17.36 -9.18 -6.81
C LEU A 224 -16.03 -9.45 -6.11
N PHE A 225 -15.77 -8.83 -4.94
CA PHE A 225 -14.56 -9.07 -4.17
C PHE A 225 -14.45 -10.52 -3.74
N VAL A 226 -15.46 -11.07 -3.08
CA VAL A 226 -15.46 -12.47 -2.62
C VAL A 226 -15.32 -13.42 -3.80
N GLY A 227 -16.14 -13.22 -4.85
CA GLY A 227 -16.09 -14.06 -6.06
C GLY A 227 -14.73 -13.98 -6.77
N PHE A 228 -14.12 -12.80 -6.83
CA PHE A 228 -12.81 -12.62 -7.46
C PHE A 228 -11.68 -13.26 -6.65
N VAL A 229 -11.67 -13.13 -5.32
CA VAL A 229 -10.69 -13.82 -4.45
C VAL A 229 -10.79 -15.34 -4.62
N VAL A 230 -12.01 -15.90 -4.65
CA VAL A 230 -12.21 -17.33 -4.93
C VAL A 230 -11.71 -17.70 -6.33
N ALA A 231 -11.97 -16.87 -7.36
CA ALA A 231 -11.48 -17.11 -8.71
C ALA A 231 -9.95 -17.10 -8.78
N LEU A 232 -9.29 -16.19 -8.03
CA LEU A 232 -7.83 -16.16 -7.93
C LEU A 232 -7.28 -17.41 -7.24
N ASP A 233 -7.86 -17.84 -6.12
CA ASP A 233 -7.47 -19.05 -5.40
C ASP A 233 -7.63 -20.33 -6.26
N ARG A 234 -8.62 -20.34 -7.17
CA ARG A 234 -8.87 -21.43 -8.12
C ARG A 234 -8.09 -21.29 -9.44
N HIS A 235 -7.21 -20.31 -9.58
CA HIS A 235 -6.47 -19.99 -10.81
C HIS A 235 -7.37 -19.66 -12.03
N TRP A 236 -8.57 -19.09 -11.80
CA TRP A 236 -9.53 -18.67 -12.81
C TRP A 236 -9.46 -17.18 -13.12
N LEU A 237 -8.24 -16.64 -13.21
CA LEU A 237 -8.02 -15.20 -13.38
C LEU A 237 -8.84 -14.61 -14.53
N ALA A 238 -8.78 -15.20 -15.73
CA ALA A 238 -9.46 -14.67 -16.92
C ALA A 238 -10.98 -14.59 -16.73
N ALA A 239 -11.58 -15.64 -16.15
CA ALA A 239 -13.02 -15.65 -15.84
C ALA A 239 -13.37 -14.61 -14.77
N GLY A 240 -12.56 -14.50 -13.72
CA GLY A 240 -12.72 -13.51 -12.67
C GLY A 240 -12.67 -12.09 -13.21
N LEU A 241 -11.70 -11.77 -14.07
CA LEU A 241 -11.59 -10.47 -14.73
C LEU A 241 -12.80 -10.17 -15.62
N ALA A 242 -13.23 -11.14 -16.43
CA ALA A 242 -14.40 -10.98 -17.29
C ALA A 242 -15.66 -10.63 -16.48
N VAL A 243 -15.86 -11.28 -15.33
CA VAL A 243 -16.99 -11.00 -14.43
C VAL A 243 -16.86 -9.61 -13.80
N VAL A 244 -15.69 -9.25 -13.25
CA VAL A 244 -15.47 -7.94 -12.57
C VAL A 244 -15.65 -6.79 -13.57
N PHE A 245 -14.92 -6.83 -14.68
CA PHE A 245 -14.98 -5.75 -15.68
C PHE A 245 -16.33 -5.73 -16.38
N GLY A 246 -16.92 -6.89 -16.70
CA GLY A 246 -18.26 -6.98 -17.29
C GLY A 246 -19.33 -6.39 -16.38
N ALA A 247 -19.33 -6.73 -15.10
CA ALA A 247 -20.27 -6.19 -14.13
C ALA A 247 -20.16 -4.66 -13.99
N TYR A 248 -18.93 -4.13 -13.82
CA TYR A 248 -18.75 -2.68 -13.73
C TYR A 248 -19.05 -1.96 -15.05
N LEU A 249 -18.73 -2.57 -16.19
CA LEU A 249 -19.05 -2.00 -17.49
C LEU A 249 -20.57 -1.88 -17.71
N LEU A 250 -21.34 -2.85 -17.26
CA LEU A 250 -22.80 -2.88 -17.40
C LEU A 250 -23.49 -1.98 -16.37
N PHE A 251 -23.08 -2.01 -15.11
CA PHE A 251 -23.81 -1.38 -14.02
C PHE A 251 -23.17 -0.10 -13.49
N GLN A 252 -21.83 0.07 -13.57
CA GLN A 252 -21.12 1.17 -12.90
C GLN A 252 -19.85 1.59 -13.66
N ARG A 253 -19.98 1.97 -14.92
CA ARG A 253 -18.85 2.35 -15.81
C ARG A 253 -17.90 3.41 -15.23
N ARG A 254 -18.43 4.29 -14.35
CA ARG A 254 -17.63 5.33 -13.68
C ARG A 254 -16.56 4.74 -12.76
N VAL A 255 -16.76 3.54 -12.21
CA VAL A 255 -15.77 2.86 -11.38
C VAL A 255 -14.50 2.59 -12.20
N LEU A 256 -14.63 2.09 -13.43
CA LEU A 256 -13.49 1.72 -14.28
C LEU A 256 -12.69 2.93 -14.78
N ARG A 257 -13.29 4.12 -14.85
CA ARG A 257 -12.59 5.34 -15.27
C ARG A 257 -11.61 5.84 -14.23
N ASP A 258 -11.89 5.56 -12.96
CA ASP A 258 -11.12 6.07 -11.83
C ASP A 258 -10.14 5.01 -11.27
N VAL A 259 -10.01 3.86 -11.95
CA VAL A 259 -8.96 2.88 -11.66
C VAL A 259 -7.60 3.49 -11.97
N ASP A 260 -6.64 3.30 -11.10
CA ASP A 260 -5.25 3.75 -11.31
C ASP A 260 -4.52 2.85 -12.33
N TRP A 261 -4.77 3.12 -13.61
CA TRP A 261 -4.11 2.43 -14.72
C TRP A 261 -2.61 2.72 -14.77
N ALA A 262 -2.17 3.89 -14.26
CA ALA A 262 -0.76 4.24 -14.19
C ALA A 262 -0.02 3.34 -13.21
N LEU A 263 -0.61 3.00 -12.07
CA LEU A 263 -0.07 2.02 -11.13
C LEU A 263 0.14 0.65 -11.79
N LEU A 264 -0.84 0.17 -12.57
CA LEU A 264 -0.70 -1.10 -13.28
C LEU A 264 0.44 -1.07 -14.31
N ALA A 265 0.58 0.03 -15.05
CA ALA A 265 1.67 0.22 -16.00
C ALA A 265 3.04 0.25 -15.28
N ILE A 266 3.13 0.92 -14.13
CA ILE A 266 4.33 0.96 -13.28
C ILE A 266 4.71 -0.46 -12.85
N ILE A 267 3.77 -1.25 -12.34
CA ILE A 267 4.05 -2.63 -11.89
C ILE A 267 4.49 -3.51 -13.07
N ALA A 268 3.83 -3.40 -14.23
CA ALA A 268 4.23 -4.14 -15.43
C ALA A 268 5.65 -3.79 -15.90
N LEU A 269 6.00 -2.50 -15.93
CA LEU A 269 7.34 -2.03 -16.28
C LEU A 269 8.38 -2.46 -15.24
N MET A 270 8.04 -2.46 -13.95
CA MET A 270 8.93 -2.98 -12.91
C MET A 270 9.29 -4.46 -13.14
N PHE A 271 8.33 -5.29 -13.55
CA PHE A 271 8.65 -6.68 -13.94
C PHE A 271 9.65 -6.73 -15.08
N VAL A 272 9.45 -5.92 -16.13
CA VAL A 272 10.34 -5.85 -17.28
C VAL A 272 11.75 -5.42 -16.87
N ASP A 273 11.88 -4.31 -16.19
CA ASP A 273 13.16 -3.68 -15.86
C ASP A 273 13.96 -4.50 -14.86
N LEU A 274 13.31 -4.99 -13.79
CA LEU A 274 14.01 -5.68 -12.72
C LEU A 274 14.40 -7.11 -13.10
N ARG A 275 13.59 -7.80 -13.93
CA ARG A 275 14.00 -9.10 -14.48
C ARG A 275 15.20 -8.96 -15.41
N GLN A 276 15.27 -7.91 -16.22
CA GLN A 276 16.43 -7.61 -17.04
C GLN A 276 17.64 -7.20 -16.21
N LEU A 277 17.44 -6.37 -15.18
CA LEU A 277 18.50 -6.02 -14.23
C LEU A 277 19.08 -7.25 -13.54
N ALA A 278 18.21 -8.18 -13.10
CA ALA A 278 18.64 -9.44 -12.48
C ALA A 278 19.47 -10.34 -13.39
N GLU A 279 19.32 -10.19 -14.71
CA GLU A 279 20.11 -10.95 -15.70
C GLU A 279 21.45 -10.31 -16.03
N LEU A 280 21.76 -9.11 -15.53
CA LEU A 280 23.06 -8.50 -15.78
C LEU A 280 24.20 -9.32 -15.13
N PRO A 281 25.30 -9.60 -15.84
CA PRO A 281 26.39 -10.44 -15.32
C PRO A 281 26.97 -9.93 -13.99
N PHE A 282 27.05 -8.62 -13.82
CA PHE A 282 27.50 -8.00 -12.56
C PHE A 282 26.55 -8.32 -11.40
N ILE A 283 25.24 -8.18 -11.61
CA ILE A 283 24.22 -8.48 -10.58
C ILE A 283 24.23 -9.98 -10.27
N ALA A 284 24.26 -10.82 -11.31
CA ALA A 284 24.34 -12.27 -11.13
C ALA A 284 25.60 -12.67 -10.32
N ALA A 285 26.76 -12.10 -10.65
CA ALA A 285 28.00 -12.35 -9.91
C ALA A 285 27.91 -11.88 -8.45
N LEU A 286 27.35 -10.70 -8.21
CA LEU A 286 27.14 -10.18 -6.86
C LEU A 286 26.23 -11.09 -6.04
N MET A 287 25.10 -11.52 -6.62
CA MET A 287 24.12 -12.36 -5.94
C MET A 287 24.59 -13.79 -5.71
N THR A 288 25.42 -14.34 -6.61
CA THR A 288 25.98 -15.69 -6.47
C THR A 288 27.18 -15.74 -5.48
N GLN A 289 27.89 -14.64 -5.28
CA GLN A 289 28.94 -14.56 -4.25
C GLN A 289 28.38 -14.58 -2.83
N TRP A 290 27.13 -14.13 -2.65
CA TRP A 290 26.47 -14.11 -1.35
C TRP A 290 25.48 -15.28 -1.30
N PRO A 291 25.59 -16.18 -0.32
CA PRO A 291 24.69 -17.33 -0.23
C PRO A 291 23.31 -16.90 0.33
N ILE A 292 22.54 -16.15 -0.49
CA ILE A 292 21.24 -15.59 -0.12
C ILE A 292 20.06 -16.50 -0.47
N ALA A 293 20.31 -17.70 -0.99
CA ALA A 293 19.27 -18.58 -1.55
C ALA A 293 18.21 -18.98 -0.51
N GLU A 294 18.60 -19.16 0.74
CA GLU A 294 17.72 -19.75 1.77
C GLU A 294 17.94 -19.17 3.17
N GLY A 295 16.94 -19.39 4.02
CA GLY A 295 16.97 -19.15 5.47
C GLY A 295 17.13 -17.68 5.85
N TRP A 296 17.86 -17.45 6.95
CA TRP A 296 18.03 -16.11 7.50
C TRP A 296 18.76 -15.13 6.56
N ARG A 297 19.62 -15.64 5.67
CA ARG A 297 20.34 -14.83 4.68
C ARG A 297 19.40 -14.29 3.62
N ALA A 298 18.47 -15.10 3.11
CA ALA A 298 17.40 -14.68 2.22
C ALA A 298 16.53 -13.60 2.88
N TYR A 299 16.16 -13.81 4.13
CA TYR A 299 15.38 -12.87 4.92
C TYR A 299 16.10 -11.51 5.08
N LEU A 300 17.37 -11.49 5.48
CA LEU A 300 18.13 -10.26 5.63
C LEU A 300 18.40 -9.57 4.28
N ALA A 301 18.72 -10.34 3.24
CA ALA A 301 18.89 -9.78 1.89
C ALA A 301 17.64 -9.07 1.41
N ALA A 302 16.47 -9.63 1.69
CA ALA A 302 15.18 -9.04 1.36
C ALA A 302 14.93 -7.72 2.14
N ILE A 303 15.22 -7.69 3.44
CA ILE A 303 15.12 -6.48 4.26
C ILE A 303 16.04 -5.39 3.70
N VAL A 304 17.33 -5.70 3.51
CA VAL A 304 18.34 -4.73 3.06
C VAL A 304 18.00 -4.20 1.67
N SER A 305 17.69 -5.07 0.72
CA SER A 305 17.32 -4.65 -0.64
C SER A 305 16.11 -3.72 -0.64
N SER A 306 15.12 -3.98 0.22
CA SER A 306 13.93 -3.14 0.33
C SER A 306 14.26 -1.70 0.74
N GLN A 307 15.31 -1.48 1.56
CA GLN A 307 15.70 -0.14 1.99
C GLN A 307 16.18 0.76 0.83
N PHE A 308 16.72 0.15 -0.23
CA PHE A 308 17.29 0.87 -1.36
C PHE A 308 16.33 0.98 -2.54
N ILE A 309 15.60 -0.09 -2.84
CA ILE A 309 14.79 -0.18 -4.06
C ILE A 309 13.30 -0.39 -3.80
N SER A 310 12.84 -0.33 -2.54
CA SER A 310 11.47 -0.65 -2.11
C SER A 310 11.14 -2.15 -2.16
N ASN A 311 10.15 -2.56 -1.36
CA ASN A 311 9.79 -3.96 -1.16
C ASN A 311 9.26 -4.66 -2.43
N VAL A 312 8.49 -4.00 -3.28
CA VAL A 312 7.99 -4.61 -4.53
C VAL A 312 9.12 -4.87 -5.52
N PRO A 313 9.98 -3.88 -5.87
CA PRO A 313 11.17 -4.13 -6.68
C PRO A 313 12.12 -5.16 -6.08
N ALA A 314 12.37 -5.11 -4.76
CA ALA A 314 13.24 -6.07 -4.09
C ALA A 314 12.72 -7.50 -4.24
N THR A 315 11.40 -7.71 -4.13
CA THR A 315 10.76 -9.01 -4.36
C THR A 315 11.05 -9.54 -5.76
N ILE A 316 10.79 -8.73 -6.78
CA ILE A 316 10.95 -9.12 -8.19
C ILE A 316 12.42 -9.44 -8.52
N LEU A 317 13.34 -8.63 -7.98
CA LEU A 317 14.78 -8.83 -8.18
C LEU A 317 15.27 -10.11 -7.52
N LEU A 318 14.90 -10.33 -6.27
CA LEU A 318 15.42 -11.42 -5.44
C LEU A 318 14.75 -12.76 -5.74
N ASP A 319 13.54 -12.80 -6.28
CA ASP A 319 12.83 -14.03 -6.62
C ASP A 319 13.65 -14.99 -7.52
N ARG A 320 14.55 -14.44 -8.32
CA ARG A 320 15.44 -15.23 -9.17
C ARG A 320 16.53 -15.96 -8.40
N TYR A 321 16.93 -15.44 -7.25
CA TYR A 321 18.10 -15.90 -6.48
C TYR A 321 17.73 -16.56 -5.15
N VAL A 322 16.54 -16.29 -4.65
CA VAL A 322 16.01 -16.81 -3.39
C VAL A 322 15.02 -17.93 -3.66
N HIS A 323 15.25 -19.09 -3.05
CA HIS A 323 14.37 -20.25 -3.19
C HIS A 323 13.42 -20.41 -1.99
N ASP A 324 13.77 -19.82 -0.84
CA ASP A 324 12.95 -19.77 0.37
C ASP A 324 11.93 -18.63 0.27
N LEU A 325 10.77 -18.91 -0.38
CA LEU A 325 9.70 -17.92 -0.54
C LEU A 325 9.14 -17.41 0.80
N PRO A 326 8.96 -18.23 1.85
CA PRO A 326 8.60 -17.73 3.18
C PRO A 326 9.59 -16.73 3.75
N ALA A 327 10.90 -16.96 3.59
CA ALA A 327 11.92 -16.03 4.05
C ALA A 327 11.91 -14.73 3.23
N LEU A 328 11.76 -14.84 1.91
CA LEU A 328 11.64 -13.68 1.02
C LEU A 328 10.41 -12.83 1.38
N ALA A 329 9.23 -13.46 1.50
CA ALA A 329 7.99 -12.78 1.81
C ALA A 329 8.03 -12.05 3.15
N ALA A 330 8.54 -12.70 4.19
CA ALA A 330 8.72 -12.07 5.49
C ALA A 330 9.75 -10.94 5.45
N GLY A 331 10.88 -11.15 4.76
CA GLY A 331 11.96 -10.17 4.66
C GLY A 331 11.52 -8.90 3.95
N VAL A 332 10.85 -8.98 2.78
CA VAL A 332 10.36 -7.80 2.06
C VAL A 332 9.23 -7.08 2.80
N SER A 333 8.41 -7.83 3.56
CA SER A 333 7.34 -7.24 4.37
C SER A 333 7.90 -6.46 5.55
N VAL A 334 8.85 -7.01 6.29
CA VAL A 334 9.58 -6.31 7.36
C VAL A 334 10.43 -5.18 6.78
N GLY A 335 11.05 -5.38 5.62
CA GLY A 335 11.81 -4.38 4.87
C GLY A 335 10.98 -3.17 4.39
N GLY A 336 9.64 -3.25 4.42
CA GLY A 336 8.75 -2.12 4.21
C GLY A 336 8.86 -1.04 5.29
N PHE A 337 9.42 -1.36 6.45
CA PHE A 337 9.79 -0.41 7.51
C PHE A 337 11.18 0.17 7.27
N GLY A 338 11.65 1.02 8.20
CA GLY A 338 12.99 1.59 8.16
C GLY A 338 13.08 2.86 7.34
N CYS A 339 13.73 2.83 6.20
CA CYS A 339 13.81 3.97 5.30
C CYS A 339 12.46 4.26 4.65
N VAL A 340 12.20 5.53 4.34
CA VAL A 340 10.97 5.90 3.63
C VAL A 340 10.83 5.19 2.29
N LEU A 341 11.95 4.88 1.64
CA LEU A 341 12.01 4.12 0.39
C LEU A 341 11.70 2.63 0.57
N GLY A 342 11.73 2.10 1.79
CA GLY A 342 11.45 0.69 2.06
C GLY A 342 10.08 0.22 1.55
N SER A 343 9.11 1.14 1.48
CA SER A 343 7.81 0.92 0.85
C SER A 343 7.28 2.22 0.24
N LEU A 344 6.68 2.14 -0.96
CA LEU A 344 5.99 3.28 -1.58
C LEU A 344 4.86 3.81 -0.70
N ALA A 345 4.21 2.96 0.08
CA ALA A 345 3.17 3.34 1.04
C ALA A 345 3.66 4.40 2.05
N ASN A 346 4.92 4.31 2.49
CA ASN A 346 5.51 5.30 3.39
C ASN A 346 5.56 6.69 2.76
N LEU A 347 6.00 6.75 1.50
CA LEU A 347 6.09 8.01 0.75
C LEU A 347 4.69 8.60 0.49
N ILE A 348 3.71 7.75 0.14
CA ILE A 348 2.31 8.13 -0.07
C ILE A 348 1.75 8.73 1.24
N ALA A 349 1.94 8.07 2.38
CA ALA A 349 1.47 8.54 3.69
C ALA A 349 2.00 9.94 4.01
N LEU A 350 3.31 10.15 3.85
CA LEU A 350 3.94 11.45 4.13
C LEU A 350 3.48 12.56 3.16
N ARG A 351 3.27 12.23 1.88
CA ARG A 351 2.76 13.18 0.87
C ARG A 351 1.32 13.58 1.17
N LEU A 352 0.44 12.61 1.46
CA LEU A 352 -0.95 12.87 1.81
C LEU A 352 -1.07 13.72 3.10
N ALA A 353 -0.18 13.48 4.06
CA ALA A 353 -0.15 14.26 5.29
C ALA A 353 0.35 15.70 5.11
N LYS A 354 1.03 16.03 4.02
CA LYS A 354 1.65 17.34 3.75
C LYS A 354 2.55 17.82 4.90
N LEU A 355 3.40 16.92 5.42
CA LEU A 355 4.25 17.21 6.58
C LEU A 355 5.59 17.81 6.13
N PRO A 356 5.94 19.05 6.49
CA PRO A 356 7.19 19.70 6.06
C PRO A 356 8.45 19.01 6.61
N HIS A 357 8.37 18.33 7.75
CA HIS A 357 9.47 17.58 8.39
C HIS A 357 9.13 16.09 8.61
N GLY A 358 8.20 15.56 7.83
CA GLY A 358 7.68 14.19 8.00
C GLY A 358 8.76 13.11 7.89
N LEU A 359 9.78 13.31 7.05
CA LEU A 359 10.88 12.35 6.88
C LEU A 359 11.66 12.09 8.17
N ARG A 360 11.96 13.16 8.96
CA ARG A 360 12.71 13.01 10.20
C ARG A 360 11.92 12.21 11.24
N GLU A 361 10.64 12.54 11.43
CA GLU A 361 9.78 11.83 12.38
C GLU A 361 9.55 10.38 11.92
N PHE A 362 9.40 10.17 10.59
CA PHE A 362 9.28 8.84 10.01
C PHE A 362 10.48 7.97 10.38
N HIS A 363 11.70 8.40 10.04
CA HIS A 363 12.90 7.58 10.31
C HIS A 363 13.15 7.39 11.80
N ARG A 364 12.83 8.39 12.64
CA ARG A 364 12.97 8.28 14.09
C ARG A 364 12.13 7.15 14.69
N LEU A 365 10.94 6.89 14.13
CA LEU A 365 10.04 5.84 14.58
C LEU A 365 10.25 4.53 13.80
N SER A 366 10.36 4.63 12.48
CA SER A 366 10.38 3.47 11.58
C SER A 366 11.69 2.67 11.62
N VAL A 367 12.85 3.34 11.80
CA VAL A 367 14.15 2.64 11.85
C VAL A 367 14.28 1.76 13.10
N PRO A 368 14.04 2.25 14.33
CA PRO A 368 14.01 1.39 15.50
C PRO A 368 12.97 0.27 15.40
N PHE A 369 11.81 0.59 14.81
CA PHE A 369 10.74 -0.38 14.59
C PHE A 369 11.17 -1.50 13.64
N LEU A 370 11.85 -1.15 12.53
CA LEU A 370 12.45 -2.14 11.62
C LEU A 370 13.39 -3.09 12.38
N LEU A 371 14.33 -2.53 13.17
CA LEU A 371 15.34 -3.33 13.85
C LEU A 371 14.72 -4.32 14.84
N VAL A 372 13.72 -3.86 15.61
CA VAL A 372 13.04 -4.72 16.58
C VAL A 372 12.21 -5.81 15.87
N CYS A 373 11.46 -5.45 14.83
CA CYS A 373 10.70 -6.42 14.05
C CYS A 373 11.61 -7.42 13.33
N ALA A 374 12.71 -6.93 12.74
CA ALA A 374 13.67 -7.78 12.03
C ALA A 374 14.31 -8.82 12.96
N ALA A 375 14.77 -8.38 14.14
CA ALA A 375 15.36 -9.28 15.12
C ALA A 375 14.35 -10.28 15.67
N SER A 376 13.15 -9.82 16.03
CA SER A 376 12.12 -10.70 16.62
C SER A 376 11.59 -11.74 15.61
N ALA A 377 11.36 -11.33 14.35
CA ALA A 377 10.92 -12.25 13.31
C ALA A 377 12.04 -13.22 12.87
N LEU A 378 13.29 -12.79 12.95
CA LEU A 378 14.43 -13.68 12.72
C LEU A 378 14.52 -14.77 13.80
N LEU A 379 14.37 -14.39 15.07
CA LEU A 379 14.39 -15.36 16.19
C LEU A 379 13.30 -16.41 16.05
N LEU A 380 12.09 -16.03 15.61
CA LEU A 380 11.00 -16.99 15.33
C LEU A 380 11.30 -17.96 14.17
N ARG A 381 12.26 -17.64 13.32
CA ARG A 381 12.66 -18.50 12.18
C ARG A 381 13.83 -19.40 12.50
N LEU A 382 14.59 -19.09 13.53
CA LEU A 382 15.76 -19.87 13.97
C LEU A 382 15.41 -20.89 15.06
N GLY A 383 14.30 -20.71 15.77
CA GLY A 383 13.74 -21.64 16.75
C GLY A 383 12.68 -22.55 16.17
#